data_2ba4823399624e7cdf1c1ee78b04bb9c
#
_entry.id   2ba4823399624e7cdf1c1ee78b04bb9c
#
_cell.length_a   1.000
_cell.length_b   1.000
_cell.length_c   1.000
_cell.angle_alpha   90.00
_cell.angle_beta   90.00
_cell.angle_gamma   90.00
#
_symmetry.space_group_name_H-M   'P 1'
#
loop_
_entity.id
_entity.type
_entity.pdbx_description
1 polymer ?
#
loop_
_entity_poly.entity_id
_entity_poly.type
_entity_poly.pdbx_seq_one_letter_code
_entity_poly.pdbx_strand_id
1 'polypeptide(L)'
;MTIVTDLDLPVFDNMAADLTGDVYHQRLAEVRKQGWLAQSPLSVVVLDRESGEFFLRSKATVFPGREIADIFGITGGRLREQIDANILNLTGADHRRLRALVGPTFSPRAADRWRPVMRGFLEELWQAAGSAAACEFVAAIAKPYPSLTISAVLGAPREDADRLHEWSSWVQRQFDIRALASEPARIERATAEVYDYVEALLQRRRTEPSDDLISGLLAVEAQGDRLSHGECVNLVMNVIAGGIDTTQSQLSHALRLFAGHPDQWALLARRPELVPQAVSEVLRFEPITPFTARLCVEQIEHRGVIFPAGTIVAICAERANRELAADAVPADEVPADVMPADVMPADVVPAAAVPAAGPPAGAPPAGAPPADAPRTGGPDAGGQGDGERFDITVSREDRLLTFGAGPHYCLGANLARAELEEALTFLAPRMPDLALDGTPELGGVEGIYGIDSLPLRWTLARPQADRTSGASARAQAEPAGA
;
A
#
# COMPACT_ATOMS: atom_id res chain seq x y z
N MET A 1 37.37 -5.12 7.28
CA MET A 1 36.03 -5.40 6.72
C MET A 1 35.78 -6.90 6.85
N THR A 2 34.61 -7.30 7.28
CA THR A 2 34.25 -8.71 7.53
C THR A 2 33.19 -9.11 6.49
N ILE A 3 33.30 -10.30 5.94
CA ILE A 3 32.28 -10.83 5.01
C ILE A 3 31.02 -11.14 5.83
N VAL A 4 29.85 -10.84 5.28
CA VAL A 4 28.57 -10.99 6.01
C VAL A 4 28.32 -12.42 6.47
N THR A 5 28.81 -13.43 5.74
CA THR A 5 28.74 -14.86 6.10
C THR A 5 29.64 -15.24 7.27
N ASP A 6 30.63 -14.42 7.60
CA ASP A 6 31.58 -14.66 8.69
C ASP A 6 31.15 -13.97 10.00
N LEU A 7 30.03 -13.23 9.96
CA LEU A 7 29.46 -12.60 11.15
C LEU A 7 28.61 -13.59 11.94
N ASP A 8 28.71 -13.53 13.26
CA ASP A 8 27.80 -14.23 14.19
C ASP A 8 26.51 -13.40 14.32
N LEU A 9 25.60 -13.59 13.37
CA LEU A 9 24.35 -12.82 13.30
C LEU A 9 23.23 -13.51 14.11
N PRO A 10 22.37 -12.74 14.78
CA PRO A 10 21.17 -13.30 15.37
C PRO A 10 20.27 -13.91 14.29
N VAL A 11 19.63 -15.04 14.62
CA VAL A 11 18.73 -15.74 13.69
C VAL A 11 17.33 -15.10 13.76
N PHE A 12 16.82 -14.76 12.60
CA PHE A 12 15.44 -14.33 12.40
C PHE A 12 14.87 -15.00 11.16
N ASP A 13 14.20 -16.12 11.36
CA ASP A 13 13.53 -16.82 10.26
C ASP A 13 12.23 -16.09 9.87
N ASN A 14 12.33 -15.17 8.89
CA ASN A 14 11.20 -14.41 8.37
C ASN A 14 10.20 -15.28 7.57
N MET A 15 10.50 -16.57 7.39
CA MET A 15 9.65 -17.56 6.73
C MET A 15 8.97 -18.50 7.73
N ALA A 16 9.18 -18.31 9.05
CA ALA A 16 8.60 -19.19 10.06
C ALA A 16 7.07 -19.11 10.08
N ALA A 17 6.40 -20.26 10.11
CA ALA A 17 4.93 -20.36 9.98
C ALA A 17 4.17 -19.71 11.15
N ASP A 18 4.80 -19.62 12.33
CA ASP A 18 4.22 -19.01 13.53
C ASP A 18 4.52 -17.51 13.65
N LEU A 19 5.22 -16.94 12.66
CA LEU A 19 5.59 -15.53 12.67
C LEU A 19 4.44 -14.66 12.16
N THR A 20 3.52 -14.32 13.06
CA THR A 20 2.35 -13.51 12.77
C THR A 20 1.91 -12.71 14.01
N GLY A 21 1.20 -11.61 13.84
CA GLY A 21 0.66 -10.78 14.92
C GLY A 21 1.72 -10.36 15.94
N ASP A 22 1.37 -10.45 17.22
CA ASP A 22 2.26 -10.03 18.31
C ASP A 22 3.56 -10.82 18.37
N VAL A 23 3.55 -12.11 17.98
CA VAL A 23 4.76 -12.95 17.93
C VAL A 23 5.77 -12.39 16.94
N TYR A 24 5.29 -11.95 15.77
CA TYR A 24 6.11 -11.30 14.76
C TYR A 24 6.79 -10.04 15.32
N HIS A 25 6.00 -9.12 15.87
CA HIS A 25 6.50 -7.84 16.39
C HIS A 25 7.49 -8.04 17.55
N GLN A 26 7.20 -8.96 18.47
CA GLN A 26 8.07 -9.25 19.62
C GLN A 26 9.41 -9.84 19.17
N ARG A 27 9.41 -10.87 18.30
CA ARG A 27 10.65 -11.48 17.80
C ARG A 27 11.49 -10.46 17.03
N LEU A 28 10.85 -9.62 16.21
CA LEU A 28 11.54 -8.61 15.43
C LEU A 28 12.18 -7.55 16.33
N ALA A 29 11.47 -7.09 17.37
CA ALA A 29 12.02 -6.16 18.35
C ALA A 29 13.21 -6.72 19.12
N GLU A 30 13.17 -8.02 19.51
CA GLU A 30 14.29 -8.69 20.20
C GLU A 30 15.53 -8.82 19.31
N VAL A 31 15.34 -9.19 18.06
CA VAL A 31 16.46 -9.32 17.11
C VAL A 31 17.09 -7.96 16.80
N ARG A 32 16.28 -6.90 16.65
CA ARG A 32 16.78 -5.53 16.40
C ARG A 32 17.68 -5.00 17.52
N LYS A 33 17.44 -5.38 18.76
CA LYS A 33 18.33 -5.01 19.90
C LYS A 33 19.75 -5.56 19.77
N GLN A 34 19.95 -6.64 18.98
CA GLN A 34 21.25 -7.30 18.82
C GLN A 34 22.07 -6.71 17.66
N GLY A 35 21.44 -5.93 16.77
CA GLY A 35 22.13 -5.28 15.67
C GLY A 35 21.21 -4.88 14.52
N TRP A 36 21.84 -4.44 13.45
CA TRP A 36 21.13 -4.00 12.23
C TRP A 36 21.00 -5.11 11.18
N LEU A 37 21.64 -6.27 11.40
CA LEU A 37 21.57 -7.46 10.56
C LEU A 37 21.07 -8.67 11.35
N ALA A 38 20.35 -9.55 10.69
CA ALA A 38 20.00 -10.88 11.18
C ALA A 38 20.13 -11.91 10.04
N GLN A 39 20.35 -13.17 10.42
CA GLN A 39 20.42 -14.28 9.48
C GLN A 39 19.05 -14.93 9.32
N SER A 40 18.60 -15.09 8.06
CA SER A 40 17.42 -15.88 7.67
C SER A 40 17.84 -17.04 6.74
N PRO A 41 17.01 -18.08 6.54
CA PRO A 41 17.39 -19.25 5.73
C PRO A 41 17.88 -18.92 4.32
N LEU A 42 17.31 -17.93 3.65
CA LEU A 42 17.64 -17.58 2.27
C LEU A 42 18.22 -16.16 2.12
N SER A 43 18.31 -15.38 3.20
CA SER A 43 18.68 -13.97 3.10
C SER A 43 19.35 -13.45 4.37
N VAL A 44 19.98 -12.29 4.25
CA VAL A 44 20.38 -11.46 5.38
C VAL A 44 19.30 -10.39 5.57
N VAL A 45 18.69 -10.33 6.75
CA VAL A 45 17.65 -9.36 7.07
C VAL A 45 18.29 -8.05 7.52
N VAL A 46 17.90 -6.94 6.88
CA VAL A 46 18.33 -5.58 7.21
C VAL A 46 17.25 -4.92 8.05
N LEU A 47 17.61 -4.50 9.27
CA LEU A 47 16.67 -4.10 10.31
C LEU A 47 16.67 -2.58 10.60
N ASP A 48 17.49 -1.80 9.94
CA ASP A 48 17.54 -0.34 10.09
C ASP A 48 17.20 0.39 8.80
N ARG A 49 16.81 1.66 8.95
CA ARG A 49 16.35 2.51 7.86
C ARG A 49 17.47 2.88 6.89
N GLU A 50 18.62 3.30 7.41
CA GLU A 50 19.74 3.78 6.60
C GLU A 50 20.18 2.69 5.62
N SER A 51 20.45 1.50 6.16
CA SER A 51 20.85 0.35 5.34
C SER A 51 19.73 -0.13 4.41
N GLY A 52 18.48 -0.10 4.88
CA GLY A 52 17.32 -0.42 4.05
C GLY A 52 17.20 0.49 2.83
N GLU A 53 17.31 1.80 3.01
CA GLU A 53 17.30 2.77 1.91
C GLU A 53 18.50 2.58 0.98
N PHE A 54 19.69 2.34 1.54
CA PHE A 54 20.89 2.07 0.76
C PHE A 54 20.70 0.90 -0.20
N PHE A 55 20.27 -0.26 0.27
CA PHE A 55 20.07 -1.43 -0.58
C PHE A 55 18.94 -1.25 -1.59
N LEU A 56 17.83 -0.60 -1.19
CA LEU A 56 16.71 -0.34 -2.11
C LEU A 56 17.06 0.61 -3.25
N ARG A 57 18.02 1.51 -3.06
CA ARG A 57 18.46 2.51 -4.06
C ARG A 57 19.71 2.10 -4.83
N SER A 58 20.46 1.11 -4.33
CA SER A 58 21.71 0.69 -4.94
C SER A 58 21.52 0.17 -6.36
N LYS A 59 22.40 0.59 -7.29
CA LYS A 59 22.47 0.05 -8.66
C LYS A 59 23.10 -1.33 -8.69
N ALA A 60 23.83 -1.71 -7.63
CA ALA A 60 24.44 -3.03 -7.45
C ALA A 60 23.45 -4.07 -6.91
N THR A 61 22.17 -3.72 -6.77
CA THR A 61 21.11 -4.65 -6.35
C THR A 61 19.97 -4.69 -7.34
N VAL A 62 19.35 -5.88 -7.47
CA VAL A 62 18.16 -6.13 -8.28
C VAL A 62 17.12 -6.86 -7.47
N PHE A 63 15.87 -6.92 -7.94
CA PHE A 63 14.87 -7.82 -7.36
C PHE A 63 15.20 -9.27 -7.71
N PRO A 64 15.19 -10.24 -6.75
CA PRO A 64 15.70 -11.62 -6.96
C PRO A 64 14.67 -12.57 -7.58
N GLY A 65 13.63 -12.08 -8.26
CA GLY A 65 12.53 -12.94 -8.71
C GLY A 65 12.94 -14.06 -9.67
N ARG A 66 13.91 -13.80 -10.55
CA ARG A 66 14.43 -14.80 -11.46
C ARG A 66 15.25 -15.87 -10.74
N GLU A 67 16.12 -15.46 -9.84
CA GLU A 67 16.96 -16.33 -9.02
C GLU A 67 16.11 -17.22 -8.11
N ILE A 68 15.08 -16.66 -7.51
CA ILE A 68 14.11 -17.43 -6.71
C ILE A 68 13.39 -18.45 -7.59
N ALA A 69 12.92 -18.07 -8.77
CA ALA A 69 12.29 -19.00 -9.72
C ALA A 69 13.22 -20.15 -10.10
N ASP A 70 14.51 -19.86 -10.34
CA ASP A 70 15.52 -20.87 -10.68
C ASP A 70 15.75 -21.84 -9.51
N ILE A 71 15.81 -21.34 -8.26
CA ILE A 71 15.94 -22.16 -7.03
C ILE A 71 14.77 -23.15 -6.92
N PHE A 72 13.56 -22.75 -7.28
CA PHE A 72 12.36 -23.58 -7.22
C PHE A 72 12.07 -24.34 -8.53
N GLY A 73 12.99 -24.35 -9.49
CA GLY A 73 12.87 -25.10 -10.73
C GLY A 73 11.83 -24.58 -11.71
N ILE A 74 11.41 -23.32 -11.58
CA ILE A 74 10.48 -22.66 -12.50
C ILE A 74 11.28 -22.16 -13.71
N THR A 75 11.46 -23.03 -14.70
CA THR A 75 12.33 -22.79 -15.87
C THR A 75 11.55 -22.53 -17.16
N GLY A 76 10.21 -22.59 -17.14
CA GLY A 76 9.35 -22.36 -18.29
C GLY A 76 7.88 -22.18 -17.90
N GLY A 77 7.01 -22.04 -18.91
CA GLY A 77 5.59 -21.79 -18.72
C GLY A 77 5.23 -20.31 -18.55
N ARG A 78 3.96 -20.02 -18.36
CA ARG A 78 3.42 -18.66 -18.25
C ARG A 78 3.92 -17.93 -17.00
N LEU A 79 4.11 -18.65 -15.90
CA LEU A 79 4.67 -18.07 -14.67
C LEU A 79 6.11 -17.59 -14.91
N ARG A 80 6.95 -18.39 -15.57
CA ARG A 80 8.31 -17.97 -15.90
C ARG A 80 8.33 -16.79 -16.87
N GLU A 81 7.51 -16.80 -17.89
CA GLU A 81 7.36 -15.67 -18.82
C GLU A 81 6.94 -14.40 -18.07
N GLN A 82 6.01 -14.52 -17.14
CA GLN A 82 5.55 -13.38 -16.32
C GLN A 82 6.66 -12.89 -15.39
N ILE A 83 7.40 -13.78 -14.73
CA ILE A 83 8.54 -13.41 -13.88
C ILE A 83 9.60 -12.67 -14.69
N ASP A 84 9.97 -13.17 -15.86
CA ASP A 84 10.99 -12.56 -16.70
C ASP A 84 10.59 -11.18 -17.24
N ALA A 85 9.31 -10.98 -17.54
CA ALA A 85 8.74 -9.74 -18.05
C ALA A 85 8.18 -8.80 -16.97
N ASN A 86 8.15 -9.24 -15.70
CA ASN A 86 7.66 -8.42 -14.59
C ASN A 86 8.50 -7.17 -14.43
N ILE A 87 7.85 -6.00 -14.32
CA ILE A 87 8.53 -4.71 -14.16
C ILE A 87 9.46 -4.67 -12.93
N LEU A 88 9.25 -5.49 -11.91
CA LEU A 88 10.14 -5.63 -10.75
C LEU A 88 11.48 -6.29 -11.11
N ASN A 89 11.50 -7.20 -12.11
CA ASN A 89 12.69 -7.90 -12.57
C ASN A 89 13.43 -7.15 -13.70
N LEU A 90 12.85 -6.07 -14.21
CA LEU A 90 13.48 -5.23 -15.23
C LEU A 90 14.35 -4.16 -14.58
N THR A 91 15.42 -3.79 -15.26
CA THR A 91 16.36 -2.74 -14.82
C THR A 91 16.73 -1.81 -15.97
N GLY A 92 17.46 -0.74 -15.68
CA GLY A 92 18.06 0.12 -16.71
C GLY A 92 17.04 0.83 -17.59
N ALA A 93 17.30 0.84 -18.91
CA ALA A 93 16.51 1.59 -19.88
C ALA A 93 15.07 1.06 -20.03
N ASP A 94 14.90 -0.26 -20.11
CA ASP A 94 13.59 -0.89 -20.29
C ASP A 94 12.66 -0.64 -19.11
N HIS A 95 13.17 -0.80 -17.88
CA HIS A 95 12.41 -0.45 -16.68
C HIS A 95 11.95 1.01 -16.72
N ARG A 96 12.87 1.97 -16.99
CA ARG A 96 12.52 3.39 -17.04
C ARG A 96 11.48 3.69 -18.11
N ARG A 97 11.64 3.11 -19.30
CA ARG A 97 10.71 3.30 -20.44
C ARG A 97 9.31 2.80 -20.09
N LEU A 98 9.18 1.55 -19.63
CA LEU A 98 7.87 0.98 -19.30
C LEU A 98 7.22 1.72 -18.12
N ARG A 99 8.01 2.06 -17.10
CA ARG A 99 7.50 2.82 -15.94
C ARG A 99 6.99 4.21 -16.34
N ALA A 100 7.67 4.87 -17.29
CA ALA A 100 7.23 6.17 -17.79
C ALA A 100 5.90 6.10 -18.56
N LEU A 101 5.57 4.97 -19.20
CA LEU A 101 4.32 4.77 -19.92
C LEU A 101 3.11 4.64 -18.98
N VAL A 102 3.27 3.94 -17.86
CA VAL A 102 2.16 3.72 -16.90
C VAL A 102 2.10 4.76 -15.79
N GLY A 103 3.22 5.44 -15.49
CA GLY A 103 3.33 6.42 -14.42
C GLY A 103 2.24 7.51 -14.39
N PRO A 104 1.88 8.13 -15.53
CA PRO A 104 0.82 9.15 -15.57
C PRO A 104 -0.53 8.68 -15.02
N THR A 105 -0.91 7.40 -15.25
CA THR A 105 -2.16 6.80 -14.75
C THR A 105 -2.19 6.68 -13.22
N PHE A 106 -1.03 6.59 -12.58
CA PHE A 106 -0.88 6.46 -11.13
C PHE A 106 -0.32 7.74 -10.46
N SER A 107 -0.32 8.86 -11.18
CA SER A 107 0.01 10.17 -10.60
C SER A 107 -1.02 10.57 -9.53
N PRO A 108 -0.69 11.47 -8.57
CA PRO A 108 -1.65 11.94 -7.57
C PRO A 108 -2.97 12.42 -8.19
N ARG A 109 -2.88 13.28 -9.22
CA ARG A 109 -4.07 13.79 -9.93
C ARG A 109 -4.89 12.69 -10.59
N ALA A 110 -4.25 11.66 -11.14
CA ALA A 110 -4.95 10.54 -11.75
C ALA A 110 -5.61 9.64 -10.69
N ALA A 111 -4.97 9.43 -9.54
CA ALA A 111 -5.58 8.72 -8.42
C ALA A 111 -6.81 9.46 -7.88
N ASP A 112 -6.74 10.78 -7.72
CA ASP A 112 -7.85 11.60 -7.21
C ASP A 112 -9.10 11.53 -8.09
N ARG A 113 -8.95 11.35 -9.41
CA ARG A 113 -10.13 11.22 -10.30
C ARG A 113 -10.99 9.98 -10.00
N TRP A 114 -10.40 8.96 -9.40
CA TRP A 114 -11.11 7.73 -9.03
C TRP A 114 -11.85 7.81 -7.69
N ARG A 115 -11.57 8.82 -6.84
CA ARG A 115 -12.21 8.96 -5.52
C ARG A 115 -13.75 8.94 -5.56
N PRO A 116 -14.44 9.62 -6.50
CA PRO A 116 -15.90 9.51 -6.57
C PRO A 116 -16.40 8.10 -6.87
N VAL A 117 -15.68 7.35 -7.73
CA VAL A 117 -16.00 5.96 -8.07
C VAL A 117 -15.77 5.05 -6.86
N MET A 118 -14.62 5.19 -6.18
CA MET A 118 -14.29 4.48 -4.94
C MET A 118 -15.35 4.67 -3.86
N ARG A 119 -15.81 5.91 -3.67
CA ARG A 119 -16.88 6.24 -2.72
C ARG A 119 -18.19 5.57 -3.09
N GLY A 120 -18.55 5.53 -4.37
CA GLY A 120 -19.72 4.81 -4.87
C GLY A 120 -19.65 3.31 -4.56
N PHE A 121 -18.49 2.68 -4.74
CA PHE A 121 -18.29 1.27 -4.40
C PHE A 121 -18.43 1.02 -2.88
N LEU A 122 -17.84 1.87 -2.06
CA LEU A 122 -17.98 1.76 -0.60
C LEU A 122 -19.45 1.87 -0.15
N GLU A 123 -20.20 2.79 -0.77
CA GLU A 123 -21.62 2.98 -0.46
C GLU A 123 -22.45 1.74 -0.81
N GLU A 124 -22.23 1.18 -2.00
CA GLU A 124 -22.91 -0.05 -2.43
C GLU A 124 -22.56 -1.25 -1.54
N LEU A 125 -21.26 -1.46 -1.24
CA LEU A 125 -20.79 -2.55 -0.38
C LEU A 125 -21.33 -2.41 1.04
N TRP A 126 -21.37 -1.20 1.58
CA TRP A 126 -21.96 -0.92 2.88
C TRP A 126 -23.46 -1.24 2.94
N GLN A 127 -24.19 -0.86 1.89
CA GLN A 127 -25.63 -1.18 1.78
C GLN A 127 -25.85 -2.70 1.65
N ALA A 128 -25.00 -3.40 0.91
CA ALA A 128 -25.07 -4.85 0.75
C ALA A 128 -24.72 -5.61 2.04
N ALA A 129 -23.75 -5.11 2.84
CA ALA A 129 -23.41 -5.66 4.15
C ALA A 129 -24.56 -5.55 5.17
N GLY A 130 -25.55 -4.73 4.88
CA GLY A 130 -26.75 -4.56 5.67
C GLY A 130 -26.58 -3.63 6.87
N SER A 131 -27.68 -3.47 7.62
CA SER A 131 -27.74 -2.61 8.82
C SER A 131 -27.30 -3.33 10.10
N ALA A 132 -26.59 -4.45 9.99
CA ALA A 132 -26.06 -5.17 11.14
C ALA A 132 -24.96 -4.37 11.83
N ALA A 133 -24.90 -4.48 13.16
CA ALA A 133 -23.84 -3.85 13.96
C ALA A 133 -22.52 -4.67 13.94
N ALA A 134 -22.40 -5.62 13.03
CA ALA A 134 -21.23 -6.50 12.88
C ALA A 134 -21.14 -7.06 11.45
N CYS A 135 -19.94 -7.33 10.98
CA CYS A 135 -19.72 -8.06 9.72
C CYS A 135 -18.37 -8.80 9.72
N GLU A 136 -18.22 -9.73 8.80
CA GLU A 136 -16.93 -10.21 8.39
C GLU A 136 -16.36 -9.21 7.35
N PHE A 137 -15.44 -8.36 7.80
CA PHE A 137 -15.00 -7.17 7.08
C PHE A 137 -14.24 -7.49 5.79
N VAL A 138 -13.43 -8.56 5.80
CA VAL A 138 -12.66 -8.95 4.61
C VAL A 138 -13.59 -9.29 3.47
N ALA A 139 -14.54 -10.19 3.68
CA ALA A 139 -15.47 -10.60 2.63
C ALA A 139 -16.46 -9.49 2.24
N ALA A 140 -16.92 -8.69 3.21
CA ALA A 140 -17.94 -7.68 2.96
C ALA A 140 -17.42 -6.43 2.25
N ILE A 141 -16.20 -5.99 2.57
CA ILE A 141 -15.67 -4.70 2.11
C ILE A 141 -14.24 -4.79 1.59
N ALA A 142 -13.28 -5.32 2.39
CA ALA A 142 -11.87 -5.19 2.06
C ALA A 142 -11.48 -5.93 0.78
N LYS A 143 -12.08 -7.09 0.52
CA LYS A 143 -11.87 -7.89 -0.69
C LYS A 143 -12.53 -7.29 -1.94
N PRO A 144 -13.84 -6.99 -1.98
CA PRO A 144 -14.48 -6.49 -3.19
C PRO A 144 -14.08 -5.05 -3.55
N TYR A 145 -13.76 -4.20 -2.60
CA TYR A 145 -13.50 -2.78 -2.83
C TYR A 145 -12.31 -2.50 -3.76
N PRO A 146 -11.09 -2.98 -3.51
CA PRO A 146 -9.96 -2.79 -4.43
C PRO A 146 -10.15 -3.55 -5.75
N SER A 147 -10.82 -4.68 -5.74
CA SER A 147 -11.13 -5.44 -6.96
C SER A 147 -12.00 -4.64 -7.92
N LEU A 148 -13.04 -3.98 -7.41
CA LEU A 148 -13.90 -3.07 -8.17
C LEU A 148 -13.13 -1.84 -8.65
N THR A 149 -12.26 -1.27 -7.81
CA THR A 149 -11.44 -0.10 -8.16
C THR A 149 -10.48 -0.43 -9.30
N ILE A 150 -9.73 -1.52 -9.19
CA ILE A 150 -8.79 -1.95 -10.25
C ILE A 150 -9.53 -2.33 -11.53
N SER A 151 -10.70 -2.98 -11.44
CA SER A 151 -11.54 -3.24 -12.61
C SER A 151 -11.89 -1.94 -13.34
N ALA A 152 -12.30 -0.91 -12.61
CA ALA A 152 -12.62 0.41 -13.19
C ALA A 152 -11.38 1.09 -13.80
N VAL A 153 -10.23 1.07 -13.12
CA VAL A 153 -8.97 1.64 -13.62
C VAL A 153 -8.50 0.97 -14.91
N LEU A 154 -8.64 -0.34 -15.00
CA LEU A 154 -8.28 -1.14 -16.18
C LEU A 154 -9.29 -0.99 -17.32
N GLY A 155 -10.54 -0.70 -17.01
CA GLY A 155 -11.67 -0.80 -17.93
C GLY A 155 -12.19 -2.23 -18.07
N ALA A 156 -11.96 -3.09 -17.08
CA ALA A 156 -12.52 -4.43 -17.01
C ALA A 156 -14.00 -4.39 -16.63
N PRO A 157 -14.81 -5.38 -17.06
CA PRO A 157 -16.19 -5.52 -16.60
C PRO A 157 -16.26 -5.65 -15.08
N ARG A 158 -17.24 -4.98 -14.48
CA ARG A 158 -17.46 -5.01 -13.04
C ARG A 158 -17.73 -6.42 -12.49
N GLU A 159 -18.46 -7.20 -13.25
CA GLU A 159 -18.79 -8.60 -12.95
C GLU A 159 -17.59 -9.52 -12.84
N ASP A 160 -16.45 -9.13 -13.39
CA ASP A 160 -15.20 -9.89 -13.32
C ASP A 160 -14.37 -9.58 -12.05
N ALA A 161 -14.81 -8.64 -11.19
CA ALA A 161 -14.04 -8.20 -10.02
C ALA A 161 -13.66 -9.35 -9.07
N ASP A 162 -14.59 -10.25 -8.77
CA ASP A 162 -14.32 -11.43 -7.90
C ASP A 162 -13.29 -12.37 -8.53
N ARG A 163 -13.37 -12.57 -9.84
CA ARG A 163 -12.44 -13.41 -10.59
C ARG A 163 -11.05 -12.77 -10.66
N LEU A 164 -10.99 -11.47 -10.87
CA LEU A 164 -9.73 -10.71 -10.83
C LEU A 164 -9.08 -10.79 -9.45
N HIS A 165 -9.88 -10.75 -8.37
CA HIS A 165 -9.36 -10.97 -7.03
C HIS A 165 -8.75 -12.37 -6.88
N GLU A 166 -9.48 -13.44 -7.23
CA GLU A 166 -8.98 -14.81 -7.11
C GLU A 166 -7.65 -14.98 -7.85
N TRP A 167 -7.57 -14.48 -9.07
CA TRP A 167 -6.35 -14.54 -9.87
C TRP A 167 -5.21 -13.71 -9.26
N SER A 168 -5.50 -12.48 -8.82
CA SER A 168 -4.51 -11.63 -8.15
C SER A 168 -3.88 -12.34 -6.96
N SER A 169 -4.71 -12.90 -6.08
CA SER A 169 -4.26 -13.64 -4.91
C SER A 169 -3.34 -14.81 -5.26
N TRP A 170 -3.66 -15.56 -6.34
CA TRP A 170 -2.80 -16.67 -6.75
C TRP A 170 -1.51 -16.20 -7.43
N VAL A 171 -1.56 -15.17 -8.27
CA VAL A 171 -0.37 -14.62 -8.93
C VAL A 171 0.56 -13.97 -7.91
N GLN A 172 0.03 -13.31 -6.86
CA GLN A 172 0.84 -12.73 -5.79
C GLN A 172 1.60 -13.78 -4.97
N ARG A 173 1.11 -15.00 -4.89
CA ARG A 173 1.81 -16.11 -4.19
C ARG A 173 3.14 -16.52 -4.83
N GLN A 174 3.49 -15.99 -6.01
CA GLN A 174 4.85 -16.12 -6.55
C GLN A 174 5.91 -15.46 -5.65
N PHE A 175 5.51 -14.51 -4.79
CA PHE A 175 6.37 -13.83 -3.82
C PHE A 175 6.38 -14.49 -2.43
N ASP A 176 5.56 -15.51 -2.22
CA ASP A 176 5.54 -16.38 -1.03
C ASP A 176 6.30 -17.66 -1.35
N ILE A 177 7.49 -17.79 -0.75
CA ILE A 177 8.41 -18.91 -1.02
C ILE A 177 7.78 -20.26 -0.67
N ARG A 178 6.95 -20.33 0.37
CA ARG A 178 6.26 -21.58 0.74
C ARG A 178 5.19 -21.95 -0.25
N ALA A 179 4.39 -21.00 -0.70
CA ALA A 179 3.40 -21.23 -1.74
C ALA A 179 4.06 -21.60 -3.07
N LEU A 180 5.17 -20.94 -3.42
CA LEU A 180 5.94 -21.24 -4.62
C LEU A 180 6.54 -22.67 -4.58
N ALA A 181 6.95 -23.14 -3.40
CA ALA A 181 7.45 -24.50 -3.20
C ALA A 181 6.34 -25.56 -3.20
N SER A 182 5.17 -25.27 -2.63
CA SER A 182 4.09 -26.27 -2.41
C SER A 182 3.03 -26.29 -3.49
N GLU A 183 2.73 -25.15 -4.13
CA GLU A 183 1.63 -25.00 -5.07
C GLU A 183 2.00 -24.36 -6.43
N PRO A 184 3.20 -24.60 -7.00
CA PRO A 184 3.66 -23.94 -8.22
C PRO A 184 2.70 -24.15 -9.41
N ALA A 185 2.09 -25.34 -9.51
CA ALA A 185 1.15 -25.65 -10.58
C ALA A 185 -0.14 -24.81 -10.52
N ARG A 186 -0.56 -24.39 -9.34
CA ARG A 186 -1.76 -23.57 -9.16
C ARG A 186 -1.45 -22.11 -9.50
N ILE A 187 -0.27 -21.62 -9.10
CA ILE A 187 0.23 -20.30 -9.48
C ILE A 187 0.39 -20.20 -11.00
N GLU A 188 1.01 -21.22 -11.64
CA GLU A 188 1.13 -21.33 -13.09
C GLU A 188 -0.21 -21.23 -13.80
N ARG A 189 -1.21 -22.00 -13.33
CA ARG A 189 -2.56 -22.01 -13.91
C ARG A 189 -3.23 -20.65 -13.80
N ALA A 190 -3.22 -20.03 -12.62
CA ALA A 190 -3.79 -18.71 -12.41
C ALA A 190 -3.11 -17.67 -13.30
N THR A 191 -1.78 -17.74 -13.42
CA THR A 191 -1.02 -16.85 -14.30
C THR A 191 -1.46 -17.02 -15.76
N ALA A 192 -1.60 -18.24 -16.26
CA ALA A 192 -2.04 -18.51 -17.63
C ALA A 192 -3.45 -17.98 -17.88
N GLU A 193 -4.38 -18.23 -16.95
CA GLU A 193 -5.77 -17.75 -17.06
C GLU A 193 -5.86 -16.22 -17.09
N VAL A 194 -5.02 -15.52 -16.30
CA VAL A 194 -4.97 -14.04 -16.34
C VAL A 194 -4.41 -13.55 -17.67
N TYR A 195 -3.38 -14.21 -18.22
CA TYR A 195 -2.87 -13.87 -19.55
C TYR A 195 -3.96 -13.95 -20.62
N ASP A 196 -4.72 -15.07 -20.66
CA ASP A 196 -5.80 -15.25 -21.61
C ASP A 196 -6.91 -14.18 -21.42
N TYR A 197 -7.24 -13.86 -20.19
CA TYR A 197 -8.20 -12.80 -19.86
C TYR A 197 -7.72 -11.41 -20.32
N VAL A 198 -6.47 -11.06 -20.02
CA VAL A 198 -5.89 -9.76 -20.41
C VAL A 198 -5.85 -9.63 -21.94
N GLU A 199 -5.46 -10.69 -22.66
CA GLU A 199 -5.51 -10.69 -24.12
C GLU A 199 -6.91 -10.42 -24.66
N ALA A 200 -7.93 -11.08 -24.12
CA ALA A 200 -9.32 -10.85 -24.52
C ALA A 200 -9.76 -9.41 -24.20
N LEU A 201 -9.35 -8.85 -23.06
CA LEU A 201 -9.68 -7.49 -22.67
C LEU A 201 -8.99 -6.46 -23.57
N LEU A 202 -7.73 -6.67 -23.95
CA LEU A 202 -7.03 -5.83 -24.92
C LEU A 202 -7.73 -5.85 -26.28
N GLN A 203 -8.13 -7.02 -26.77
CA GLN A 203 -8.86 -7.14 -28.04
C GLN A 203 -10.18 -6.36 -28.00
N ARG A 204 -10.93 -6.47 -26.90
CA ARG A 204 -12.16 -5.70 -26.71
C ARG A 204 -11.89 -4.19 -26.76
N ARG A 205 -10.85 -3.71 -26.05
CA ARG A 205 -10.51 -2.28 -26.01
C ARG A 205 -9.97 -1.73 -27.33
N ARG A 206 -9.40 -2.55 -28.21
CA ARG A 206 -9.08 -2.14 -29.59
C ARG A 206 -10.30 -1.77 -30.42
N THR A 207 -11.42 -2.45 -30.19
CA THR A 207 -12.69 -2.17 -30.89
C THR A 207 -13.57 -1.14 -30.18
N GLU A 208 -13.47 -1.08 -28.85
CA GLU A 208 -14.27 -0.23 -27.98
C GLU A 208 -13.37 0.57 -27.01
N PRO A 209 -12.62 1.58 -27.50
CA PRO A 209 -11.76 2.39 -26.62
C PRO A 209 -12.57 3.16 -25.57
N SER A 210 -11.98 3.36 -24.39
CA SER A 210 -12.58 4.09 -23.28
C SER A 210 -11.52 4.94 -22.54
N ASP A 211 -11.93 5.74 -21.55
CA ASP A 211 -11.00 6.48 -20.70
C ASP A 211 -10.48 5.57 -19.56
N ASP A 212 -9.66 4.59 -19.93
CA ASP A 212 -9.07 3.61 -19.00
C ASP A 212 -7.59 3.35 -19.34
N LEU A 213 -6.91 2.62 -18.42
CA LEU A 213 -5.48 2.31 -18.57
C LEU A 213 -5.20 1.51 -19.84
N ILE A 214 -6.01 0.50 -20.15
CA ILE A 214 -5.77 -0.39 -21.30
C ILE A 214 -5.88 0.38 -22.60
N SER A 215 -6.91 1.21 -22.76
CA SER A 215 -7.07 2.07 -23.96
C SER A 215 -5.88 3.03 -24.11
N GLY A 216 -5.38 3.59 -23.01
CA GLY A 216 -4.18 4.42 -23.01
C GLY A 216 -2.93 3.68 -23.47
N LEU A 217 -2.69 2.47 -22.99
CA LEU A 217 -1.57 1.63 -23.40
C LEU A 217 -1.67 1.21 -24.87
N LEU A 218 -2.85 0.82 -25.35
CA LEU A 218 -3.10 0.47 -26.73
C LEU A 218 -2.87 1.66 -27.68
N ALA A 219 -3.18 2.88 -27.25
CA ALA A 219 -2.88 4.08 -28.03
C ALA A 219 -1.36 4.32 -28.17
N VAL A 220 -0.57 3.96 -27.17
CA VAL A 220 0.90 4.01 -27.22
C VAL A 220 1.44 2.88 -28.10
N GLU A 221 0.93 1.65 -27.97
CA GLU A 221 1.28 0.50 -28.82
C GLU A 221 1.10 0.83 -30.31
N ALA A 222 -0.04 1.44 -30.66
CA ALA A 222 -0.36 1.81 -32.05
C ALA A 222 0.57 2.86 -32.66
N GLN A 223 1.32 3.62 -31.84
CA GLN A 223 2.32 4.59 -32.32
C GLN A 223 3.66 3.95 -32.72
N GLY A 224 3.82 2.63 -32.58
CA GLY A 224 5.03 1.87 -32.90
C GLY A 224 6.06 1.92 -31.77
N ASP A 225 7.27 1.51 -31.99
CA ASP A 225 8.52 1.38 -31.23
C ASP A 225 8.61 1.61 -29.69
N ARG A 226 7.58 2.16 -29.03
CA ARG A 226 7.61 2.52 -27.60
C ARG A 226 7.07 1.44 -26.67
N LEU A 227 6.18 0.58 -27.15
CA LEU A 227 5.50 -0.46 -26.39
C LEU A 227 5.14 -1.63 -27.31
N SER A 228 5.68 -2.80 -27.05
CA SER A 228 5.28 -4.04 -27.73
C SER A 228 3.99 -4.59 -27.13
N HIS A 229 3.31 -5.47 -27.88
CA HIS A 229 2.12 -6.17 -27.42
C HIS A 229 2.37 -6.96 -26.12
N GLY A 230 3.45 -7.75 -26.07
CA GLY A 230 3.80 -8.52 -24.86
C GLY A 230 4.07 -7.64 -23.65
N GLU A 231 4.72 -6.49 -23.83
CA GLU A 231 4.92 -5.51 -22.75
C GLU A 231 3.60 -4.89 -22.29
N CYS A 232 2.68 -4.59 -23.21
CA CYS A 232 1.34 -4.10 -22.87
C CYS A 232 0.60 -5.11 -21.99
N VAL A 233 0.56 -6.38 -22.38
CA VAL A 233 -0.05 -7.47 -21.59
C VAL A 233 0.60 -7.55 -20.20
N ASN A 234 1.93 -7.56 -20.12
CA ASN A 234 2.64 -7.68 -18.84
C ASN A 234 2.43 -6.46 -17.93
N LEU A 235 2.30 -5.25 -18.47
CA LEU A 235 1.97 -4.06 -17.66
C LEU A 235 0.58 -4.19 -17.04
N VAL A 236 -0.42 -4.67 -17.79
CA VAL A 236 -1.77 -4.93 -17.24
C VAL A 236 -1.72 -6.03 -16.19
N MET A 237 -0.99 -7.13 -16.44
CA MET A 237 -0.75 -8.19 -15.47
C MET A 237 -0.16 -7.66 -14.16
N ASN A 238 0.85 -6.78 -14.23
CA ASN A 238 1.47 -6.18 -13.05
C ASN A 238 0.47 -5.31 -12.25
N VAL A 239 -0.45 -4.63 -12.92
CA VAL A 239 -1.48 -3.82 -12.25
C VAL A 239 -2.51 -4.70 -11.54
N ILE A 240 -2.95 -5.79 -12.17
CA ILE A 240 -3.85 -6.77 -11.54
C ILE A 240 -3.19 -7.37 -10.30
N ALA A 241 -1.99 -7.94 -10.47
CA ALA A 241 -1.27 -8.59 -9.38
C ALA A 241 -0.94 -7.62 -8.23
N GLY A 242 -0.50 -6.39 -8.53
CA GLY A 242 -0.06 -5.44 -7.50
C GLY A 242 -1.14 -4.59 -6.86
N GLY A 243 -2.34 -4.48 -7.47
CA GLY A 243 -3.32 -3.47 -7.09
C GLY A 243 -4.49 -3.97 -6.23
N ILE A 244 -4.74 -5.27 -6.16
CA ILE A 244 -5.92 -5.83 -5.50
C ILE A 244 -5.59 -6.30 -4.08
N ASP A 245 -4.81 -7.37 -3.95
CA ASP A 245 -4.51 -8.04 -2.68
C ASP A 245 -3.78 -7.13 -1.67
N THR A 246 -2.91 -6.26 -2.19
CA THR A 246 -2.14 -5.34 -1.35
C THR A 246 -3.04 -4.31 -0.68
N THR A 247 -3.97 -3.70 -1.39
CA THR A 247 -4.91 -2.72 -0.82
C THR A 247 -5.90 -3.40 0.12
N GLN A 248 -6.41 -4.60 -0.22
CA GLN A 248 -7.23 -5.41 0.67
C GLN A 248 -6.53 -5.64 2.02
N SER A 249 -5.29 -6.12 1.97
CA SER A 249 -4.51 -6.44 3.17
C SER A 249 -4.25 -5.20 4.00
N GLN A 250 -3.85 -4.09 3.37
CA GLN A 250 -3.58 -2.84 4.09
C GLN A 250 -4.84 -2.24 4.73
N LEU A 251 -5.99 -2.30 4.05
CA LEU A 251 -7.27 -1.85 4.59
C LEU A 251 -7.71 -2.74 5.76
N SER A 252 -7.53 -4.05 5.65
CA SER A 252 -7.85 -4.99 6.74
C SER A 252 -6.99 -4.72 7.98
N HIS A 253 -5.68 -4.52 7.80
CA HIS A 253 -4.78 -4.14 8.90
C HIS A 253 -5.12 -2.77 9.50
N ALA A 254 -5.55 -1.79 8.68
CA ALA A 254 -6.00 -0.50 9.18
C ALA A 254 -7.17 -0.66 10.17
N LEU A 255 -8.21 -1.40 9.79
CA LEU A 255 -9.37 -1.62 10.67
C LEU A 255 -9.02 -2.46 11.91
N ARG A 256 -8.12 -3.45 11.78
CA ARG A 256 -7.60 -4.20 12.93
C ARG A 256 -6.87 -3.30 13.92
N LEU A 257 -6.02 -2.40 13.44
CA LEU A 257 -5.30 -1.42 14.27
C LEU A 257 -6.28 -0.48 14.98
N PHE A 258 -7.24 0.08 14.26
CA PHE A 258 -8.23 0.98 14.86
C PHE A 258 -9.16 0.27 15.84
N ALA A 259 -9.51 -0.99 15.63
CA ALA A 259 -10.24 -1.80 16.60
C ALA A 259 -9.46 -2.01 17.91
N GLY A 260 -8.12 -2.01 17.83
CA GLY A 260 -7.23 -2.02 19.00
C GLY A 260 -6.94 -0.64 19.62
N HIS A 261 -7.32 0.46 18.94
CA HIS A 261 -7.08 1.85 19.36
C HIS A 261 -8.37 2.67 19.26
N PRO A 262 -9.39 2.39 20.07
CA PRO A 262 -10.72 2.99 19.93
C PRO A 262 -10.75 4.52 20.14
N ASP A 263 -9.83 5.07 20.91
CA ASP A 263 -9.64 6.52 21.09
C ASP A 263 -9.18 7.19 19.78
N GLN A 264 -8.26 6.57 19.05
CA GLN A 264 -7.78 7.04 17.76
C GLN A 264 -8.87 6.94 16.68
N TRP A 265 -9.66 5.86 16.69
CA TRP A 265 -10.81 5.70 15.80
C TRP A 265 -11.90 6.75 16.05
N ALA A 266 -12.27 6.96 17.32
CA ALA A 266 -13.22 8.00 17.69
C ALA A 266 -12.71 9.41 17.37
N LEU A 267 -11.39 9.65 17.44
CA LEU A 267 -10.78 10.90 17.03
C LEU A 267 -10.91 11.09 15.52
N LEU A 268 -10.58 10.08 14.73
CA LEU A 268 -10.66 10.11 13.26
C LEU A 268 -12.09 10.39 12.78
N ALA A 269 -13.10 9.77 13.41
CA ALA A 269 -14.52 10.02 13.10
C ALA A 269 -14.95 11.48 13.35
N ARG A 270 -14.34 12.15 14.34
CA ARG A 270 -14.62 13.57 14.66
C ARG A 270 -13.78 14.55 13.86
N ARG A 271 -12.62 14.12 13.37
CA ARG A 271 -11.60 14.94 12.71
C ARG A 271 -11.17 14.30 11.38
N PRO A 272 -12.04 14.31 10.37
CA PRO A 272 -11.75 13.67 9.07
C PRO A 272 -10.55 14.28 8.34
N GLU A 273 -10.15 15.51 8.70
CA GLU A 273 -8.92 16.12 8.17
C GLU A 273 -7.64 15.37 8.56
N LEU A 274 -7.70 14.50 9.58
CA LEU A 274 -6.57 13.64 9.97
C LEU A 274 -6.44 12.37 9.09
N VAL A 275 -7.39 12.09 8.20
CA VAL A 275 -7.38 10.84 7.40
C VAL A 275 -6.07 10.64 6.61
N PRO A 276 -5.51 11.61 5.90
CA PRO A 276 -4.24 11.40 5.18
C PRO A 276 -3.08 11.03 6.12
N GLN A 277 -3.05 11.66 7.31
CA GLN A 277 -2.06 11.38 8.33
C GLN A 277 -2.30 10.00 8.98
N ALA A 278 -3.55 9.63 9.25
CA ALA A 278 -3.93 8.32 9.75
C ALA A 278 -3.54 7.20 8.77
N VAL A 279 -3.75 7.39 7.47
CA VAL A 279 -3.29 6.45 6.43
C VAL A 279 -1.76 6.33 6.46
N SER A 280 -1.04 7.44 6.60
CA SER A 280 0.42 7.41 6.70
C SER A 280 0.89 6.66 7.95
N GLU A 281 0.20 6.83 9.08
CA GLU A 281 0.52 6.13 10.32
C GLU A 281 0.22 4.63 10.26
N VAL A 282 -0.89 4.22 9.64
CA VAL A 282 -1.20 2.81 9.37
C VAL A 282 -0.11 2.17 8.51
N LEU A 283 0.28 2.82 7.41
CA LEU A 283 1.33 2.34 6.50
C LEU A 283 2.70 2.25 7.19
N ARG A 284 2.97 3.14 8.13
CA ARG A 284 4.19 3.14 8.93
C ARG A 284 4.22 1.99 9.92
N PHE A 285 3.15 1.85 10.65
CA PHE A 285 3.08 0.97 11.83
C PHE A 285 2.90 -0.50 11.45
N GLU A 286 2.11 -0.77 10.40
CA GLU A 286 1.81 -2.13 9.94
C GLU A 286 1.95 -2.23 8.42
N PRO A 287 3.17 -2.26 7.86
CA PRO A 287 3.38 -2.44 6.44
C PRO A 287 3.05 -3.87 6.01
N ILE A 288 2.19 -4.03 5.02
CA ILE A 288 1.76 -5.35 4.51
C ILE A 288 2.78 -6.05 3.62
N THR A 289 3.85 -5.37 3.25
CA THR A 289 5.05 -5.97 2.65
C THR A 289 6.20 -5.78 3.62
N PRO A 290 6.26 -6.61 4.69
CA PRO A 290 7.21 -6.39 5.78
C PRO A 290 8.66 -6.51 5.34
N PHE A 291 8.92 -7.36 4.33
CA PHE A 291 10.26 -7.63 3.81
C PHE A 291 10.32 -7.42 2.30
N THR A 292 11.22 -6.57 1.84
CA THR A 292 11.50 -6.35 0.43
C THR A 292 12.88 -6.93 0.08
N ALA A 293 12.91 -7.94 -0.79
CA ALA A 293 14.16 -8.61 -1.16
C ALA A 293 14.96 -7.83 -2.21
N ARG A 294 16.30 -7.91 -2.10
CA ARG A 294 17.26 -7.47 -3.13
C ARG A 294 18.39 -8.49 -3.24
N LEU A 295 18.83 -8.75 -4.46
CA LEU A 295 20.01 -9.56 -4.77
C LEU A 295 21.18 -8.64 -5.08
N CYS A 296 22.31 -8.82 -4.41
CA CYS A 296 23.57 -8.17 -4.77
C CYS A 296 24.12 -8.80 -6.06
N VAL A 297 24.15 -8.03 -7.16
CA VAL A 297 24.68 -8.52 -8.45
C VAL A 297 26.20 -8.37 -8.55
N GLU A 298 26.79 -7.58 -7.68
CA GLU A 298 28.23 -7.42 -7.47
C GLU A 298 28.52 -7.30 -5.98
N GLN A 299 29.79 -7.36 -5.59
CA GLN A 299 30.17 -7.18 -4.19
C GLN A 299 29.84 -5.76 -3.73
N ILE A 300 29.16 -5.66 -2.58
CA ILE A 300 28.79 -4.40 -1.94
C ILE A 300 29.52 -4.29 -0.60
N GLU A 301 30.08 -3.11 -0.31
CA GLU A 301 30.61 -2.75 0.99
C GLU A 301 29.68 -1.72 1.64
N HIS A 302 29.18 -2.06 2.83
CA HIS A 302 28.31 -1.16 3.60
C HIS A 302 28.58 -1.29 5.09
N ARG A 303 28.83 -0.19 5.79
CA ARG A 303 29.09 -0.12 7.24
C ARG A 303 30.15 -1.11 7.72
N GLY A 304 31.24 -1.27 6.94
CA GLY A 304 32.35 -2.18 7.27
C GLY A 304 32.08 -3.66 7.03
N VAL A 305 30.93 -4.01 6.47
CA VAL A 305 30.52 -5.36 6.09
C VAL A 305 30.57 -5.52 4.59
N ILE A 306 31.10 -6.64 4.12
CA ILE A 306 31.16 -7.03 2.71
C ILE A 306 30.01 -8.00 2.42
N PHE A 307 29.17 -7.67 1.46
CA PHE A 307 28.11 -8.49 0.90
C PHE A 307 28.58 -9.01 -0.47
N PRO A 308 28.98 -10.28 -0.60
CA PRO A 308 29.40 -10.85 -1.88
C PRO A 308 28.27 -10.79 -2.94
N ALA A 309 28.66 -10.83 -4.22
CA ALA A 309 27.69 -11.07 -5.29
C ALA A 309 26.92 -12.38 -5.03
N GLY A 310 25.62 -12.40 -5.29
CA GLY A 310 24.73 -13.52 -4.96
C GLY A 310 24.10 -13.44 -3.57
N THR A 311 24.50 -12.49 -2.70
CA THR A 311 23.83 -12.30 -1.41
C THR A 311 22.43 -11.73 -1.61
N ILE A 312 21.40 -12.39 -1.06
CA ILE A 312 20.06 -11.85 -0.96
C ILE A 312 19.93 -11.10 0.37
N VAL A 313 19.49 -9.85 0.33
CA VAL A 313 19.16 -9.06 1.50
C VAL A 313 17.65 -8.83 1.54
N ALA A 314 17.03 -8.98 2.71
CA ALA A 314 15.61 -8.72 2.96
C ALA A 314 15.47 -7.47 3.83
N ILE A 315 15.01 -6.38 3.26
CA ILE A 315 14.85 -5.10 3.94
C ILE A 315 13.56 -5.12 4.74
N CYS A 316 13.66 -4.96 6.07
CA CYS A 316 12.52 -4.92 6.97
C CYS A 316 11.91 -3.52 7.02
N ALA A 317 10.80 -3.33 6.31
CA ALA A 317 10.09 -2.06 6.24
C ALA A 317 9.51 -1.65 7.61
N GLU A 318 9.04 -2.62 8.40
CA GLU A 318 8.44 -2.37 9.71
C GLU A 318 9.45 -1.74 10.69
N ARG A 319 10.67 -2.28 10.80
CA ARG A 319 11.71 -1.69 11.66
C ARG A 319 12.20 -0.36 11.13
N ALA A 320 12.47 -0.29 9.83
CA ALA A 320 12.91 0.94 9.18
C ALA A 320 11.91 2.10 9.35
N ASN A 321 10.61 1.82 9.29
CA ASN A 321 9.56 2.83 9.47
C ASN A 321 9.37 3.29 10.93
N ARG A 322 9.84 2.50 11.90
CA ARG A 322 9.76 2.85 13.33
C ARG A 322 10.96 3.66 13.83
N GLU A 323 12.03 3.75 13.04
CA GLU A 323 13.14 4.65 13.34
C GLU A 323 12.70 6.11 13.12
N LEU A 324 12.92 6.94 14.14
CA LEU A 324 12.54 8.35 14.11
C LEU A 324 13.51 9.16 13.24
N ALA A 325 13.02 10.21 12.58
CA ALA A 325 13.86 11.13 11.81
C ALA A 325 14.92 11.83 12.67
N ALA A 326 14.70 11.93 13.99
CA ALA A 326 15.69 12.50 14.93
C ALA A 326 16.97 11.66 15.06
N ASP A 327 16.91 10.37 14.69
CA ASP A 327 18.05 9.45 14.66
C ASP A 327 18.69 9.39 13.26
N ALA A 328 18.11 10.06 12.26
CA ALA A 328 18.67 10.19 10.93
C ALA A 328 19.69 11.34 10.91
N VAL A 329 20.85 11.09 10.31
CA VAL A 329 21.88 12.12 10.06
C VAL A 329 21.23 13.26 9.27
N PRO A 330 21.42 14.54 9.66
CA PRO A 330 20.86 15.70 8.95
C PRO A 330 21.19 15.65 7.46
N ALA A 331 20.24 16.05 6.61
CA ALA A 331 20.39 15.99 5.15
C ALA A 331 21.60 16.84 4.64
N ASP A 332 22.11 17.72 5.45
CA ASP A 332 23.26 18.62 5.16
C ASP A 332 24.62 17.88 5.19
N GLU A 333 24.68 16.65 5.69
CA GLU A 333 25.90 15.83 5.72
C GLU A 333 25.99 14.77 4.59
N VAL A 334 24.99 14.71 3.71
CA VAL A 334 25.06 13.86 2.53
C VAL A 334 25.82 14.61 1.43
N PRO A 335 26.98 14.11 0.95
CA PRO A 335 27.73 14.76 -0.11
C PRO A 335 26.85 14.96 -1.35
N ALA A 336 26.93 16.15 -1.96
CA ALA A 336 26.08 16.57 -3.10
C ALA A 336 26.19 15.68 -4.36
N ASP A 337 27.15 14.80 -4.42
CA ASP A 337 27.47 13.90 -5.53
C ASP A 337 26.61 12.62 -5.52
N VAL A 338 25.76 12.41 -4.51
CA VAL A 338 24.85 11.23 -4.42
C VAL A 338 23.42 11.56 -4.85
N MET A 339 23.14 12.80 -5.25
CA MET A 339 21.85 13.17 -5.83
C MET A 339 21.76 12.70 -7.28
N PRO A 340 20.95 11.68 -7.63
CA PRO A 340 20.71 11.38 -9.04
C PRO A 340 19.86 12.51 -9.63
N ALA A 341 20.36 13.12 -10.68
CA ALA A 341 19.68 14.13 -11.51
C ALA A 341 18.56 13.53 -12.38
N ASP A 342 17.65 12.74 -11.83
CA ASP A 342 16.58 12.04 -12.57
C ASP A 342 15.20 12.21 -11.94
N VAL A 343 14.93 13.34 -11.28
CA VAL A 343 13.57 13.87 -11.16
C VAL A 343 13.41 14.93 -12.25
N MET A 344 13.15 14.49 -13.48
CA MET A 344 12.79 15.40 -14.56
C MET A 344 11.51 16.14 -14.18
N PRO A 345 11.48 17.50 -14.31
CA PRO A 345 10.23 18.24 -14.20
C PRO A 345 9.28 17.80 -15.31
N ALA A 346 8.00 17.78 -14.99
CA ALA A 346 6.92 17.44 -15.91
C ALA A 346 6.62 18.59 -16.87
N ASP A 347 7.57 18.93 -17.73
CA ASP A 347 7.35 19.87 -18.81
C ASP A 347 7.96 19.27 -20.08
N VAL A 348 7.14 18.69 -20.92
CA VAL A 348 7.10 18.75 -22.39
C VAL A 348 6.06 17.74 -22.91
N VAL A 349 4.80 18.10 -22.90
CA VAL A 349 3.83 17.68 -23.93
C VAL A 349 3.00 18.94 -24.26
N PRO A 350 2.93 19.41 -25.49
CA PRO A 350 2.11 20.58 -25.82
C PRO A 350 0.64 20.20 -25.79
N ALA A 351 -0.09 20.74 -24.81
CA ALA A 351 -1.53 20.68 -24.75
C ALA A 351 -2.11 21.65 -25.76
N ALA A 352 -3.03 21.16 -26.60
CA ALA A 352 -3.87 21.98 -27.46
C ALA A 352 -4.73 22.92 -26.59
N ALA A 353 -4.78 24.18 -26.99
CA ALA A 353 -5.36 25.29 -26.26
C ALA A 353 -6.89 25.19 -26.09
N VAL A 354 -7.35 25.35 -24.85
CA VAL A 354 -8.70 25.75 -24.50
C VAL A 354 -8.59 27.06 -23.69
N PRO A 355 -9.37 28.13 -24.01
CA PRO A 355 -9.15 29.45 -23.44
C PRO A 355 -9.57 29.54 -21.96
N ALA A 356 -8.75 30.25 -21.20
CA ALA A 356 -8.91 30.53 -19.79
C ALA A 356 -10.02 31.56 -19.53
N ALA A 357 -10.91 31.26 -18.58
CA ALA A 357 -11.72 32.25 -17.87
C ALA A 357 -10.94 32.70 -16.61
N GLY A 358 -10.80 34.02 -16.45
CA GLY A 358 -10.03 34.62 -15.40
C GLY A 358 -10.64 34.50 -13.99
N PRO A 359 -9.84 34.66 -12.93
CA PRO A 359 -10.28 34.52 -11.55
C PRO A 359 -10.97 35.79 -11.02
N PRO A 360 -11.94 35.66 -10.09
CA PRO A 360 -12.47 36.81 -9.35
C PRO A 360 -11.50 37.22 -8.24
N ALA A 361 -11.37 38.52 -8.06
CA ALA A 361 -10.53 39.16 -7.08
C ALA A 361 -11.12 39.10 -5.64
N GLY A 362 -10.24 38.92 -4.67
CA GLY A 362 -10.33 39.54 -3.35
C GLY A 362 -10.93 38.72 -2.21
N ALA A 363 -10.08 38.09 -1.41
CA ALA A 363 -10.34 37.91 0.03
C ALA A 363 -9.01 38.13 0.82
N PRO A 364 -9.08 38.78 2.01
CA PRO A 364 -7.91 39.17 2.80
C PRO A 364 -7.32 37.97 3.57
N PRO A 365 -6.07 38.05 4.04
CA PRO A 365 -5.39 36.95 4.71
C PRO A 365 -5.94 36.72 6.12
N ALA A 366 -6.22 35.45 6.44
CA ALA A 366 -6.58 35.02 7.78
C ALA A 366 -5.35 34.99 8.70
N GLY A 367 -5.51 35.59 9.88
CA GLY A 367 -4.45 35.71 10.89
C GLY A 367 -4.08 34.37 11.52
N ALA A 368 -2.84 34.27 11.97
CA ALA A 368 -2.28 33.15 12.70
C ALA A 368 -3.04 32.88 14.01
N PRO A 369 -3.23 31.61 14.41
CA PRO A 369 -3.80 31.27 15.71
C PRO A 369 -2.77 31.49 16.84
N PRO A 370 -3.25 31.81 18.06
CA PRO A 370 -2.38 32.07 19.21
C PRO A 370 -1.75 30.76 19.73
N ALA A 371 -0.47 30.85 20.09
CA ALA A 371 0.22 29.89 20.90
C ALA A 371 -0.35 29.85 22.31
N ASP A 372 -0.36 28.65 22.91
CA ASP A 372 -0.67 28.27 24.29
C ASP A 372 -2.01 27.54 24.50
N ALA A 373 -1.91 26.22 24.40
CA ALA A 373 -2.75 25.32 25.18
C ALA A 373 -1.84 24.32 25.94
N PRO A 374 -2.06 24.08 27.24
CA PRO A 374 -1.16 23.29 28.07
C PRO A 374 -1.21 21.79 27.69
N ARG A 375 -0.01 21.22 27.51
CA ARG A 375 0.17 19.76 27.38
C ARG A 375 -0.10 19.09 28.73
N THR A 376 -1.22 18.36 28.84
CA THR A 376 -1.42 17.43 29.94
C THR A 376 -0.83 16.08 29.55
N GLY A 377 0.46 15.90 29.76
CA GLY A 377 1.14 14.60 29.72
C GLY A 377 1.32 14.11 31.14
N GLY A 378 0.68 12.99 31.49
CA GLY A 378 1.03 12.21 32.67
C GLY A 378 2.39 11.53 32.47
N PRO A 379 3.14 11.19 33.56
CA PRO A 379 4.45 10.62 33.46
C PRO A 379 4.37 9.15 33.05
N ASP A 380 4.80 8.83 31.85
CA ASP A 380 5.00 7.45 31.41
C ASP A 380 6.37 6.94 31.86
N ALA A 381 6.32 5.76 32.46
CA ALA A 381 7.47 4.99 32.85
C ALA A 381 8.09 4.26 31.65
N GLY A 382 9.37 4.47 31.39
CA GLY A 382 10.25 3.54 30.68
C GLY A 382 10.22 3.56 29.16
N GLY A 383 11.01 4.44 28.57
CA GLY A 383 11.93 4.21 27.45
C GLY A 383 11.52 3.40 26.21
N GLN A 384 10.28 3.40 25.77
CA GLN A 384 9.96 3.05 24.37
C GLN A 384 10.03 4.34 23.54
N GLY A 385 10.85 4.33 22.47
CA GLY A 385 10.93 5.45 21.54
C GLY A 385 9.56 5.74 20.92
N ASP A 386 9.30 7.01 20.58
CA ASP A 386 8.02 7.48 19.97
C ASP A 386 7.61 6.70 18.71
N GLY A 387 8.55 6.06 18.01
CA GLY A 387 8.30 5.20 16.84
C GLY A 387 7.52 3.91 17.12
N GLU A 388 7.54 3.40 18.36
CA GLU A 388 6.84 2.15 18.75
C GLU A 388 5.35 2.37 19.08
N ARG A 389 4.87 3.60 19.06
CA ARG A 389 3.47 3.93 19.36
C ARG A 389 2.69 4.21 18.08
N PHE A 390 1.45 3.70 18.00
CA PHE A 390 0.48 4.07 16.98
C PHE A 390 -0.21 5.38 17.38
N ASP A 391 -0.02 6.45 16.62
CA ASP A 391 -0.57 7.78 16.94
C ASP A 391 -0.85 8.59 15.66
N ILE A 392 -2.12 8.73 15.30
CA ILE A 392 -2.56 9.47 14.11
C ILE A 392 -2.44 11.00 14.26
N THR A 393 -2.03 11.51 15.40
CA THR A 393 -1.87 12.95 15.64
C THR A 393 -0.44 13.44 15.38
N VAL A 394 0.51 12.50 15.21
CA VAL A 394 1.91 12.83 14.95
C VAL A 394 2.15 12.88 13.45
N SER A 395 2.53 14.05 12.92
CA SER A 395 2.99 14.18 11.54
C SER A 395 4.43 13.66 11.43
N ARG A 396 4.65 12.72 10.52
CA ARG A 396 5.98 12.19 10.22
C ARG A 396 6.29 12.50 8.76
N GLU A 397 7.28 13.36 8.54
CA GLU A 397 7.67 13.81 7.19
C GLU A 397 8.48 12.78 6.40
N ASP A 398 8.89 11.70 7.05
CA ASP A 398 9.75 10.68 6.45
C ASP A 398 9.05 9.83 5.39
N ARG A 399 9.79 9.52 4.33
CA ARG A 399 9.34 8.57 3.31
C ARG A 399 9.30 7.16 3.89
N LEU A 400 8.12 6.56 3.91
CA LEU A 400 7.94 5.19 4.38
C LEU A 400 8.55 4.18 3.40
N LEU A 401 9.26 3.18 3.93
CA LEU A 401 9.76 2.05 3.14
C LEU A 401 8.68 1.00 2.82
N THR A 402 7.48 1.17 3.33
CA THR A 402 6.29 0.36 2.97
C THR A 402 6.08 0.27 1.46
N PHE A 403 6.33 1.36 0.74
CA PHE A 403 6.27 1.42 -0.72
C PHE A 403 7.63 1.20 -1.40
N GLY A 404 8.64 0.74 -0.64
CA GLY A 404 10.01 0.63 -1.12
C GLY A 404 10.70 1.98 -1.32
N ALA A 405 11.82 1.97 -2.02
CA ALA A 405 12.58 3.17 -2.40
C ALA A 405 13.30 2.99 -3.74
N GLY A 406 13.83 4.09 -4.28
CA GLY A 406 14.60 4.08 -5.52
C GLY A 406 13.76 3.79 -6.77
N PRO A 407 14.36 3.19 -7.81
CA PRO A 407 13.70 2.99 -9.11
C PRO A 407 12.41 2.15 -9.02
N HIS A 408 12.32 1.23 -8.09
CA HIS A 408 11.18 0.34 -7.87
C HIS A 408 10.22 0.83 -6.77
N TYR A 409 10.24 2.11 -6.42
CA TYR A 409 9.19 2.70 -5.56
C TYR A 409 7.81 2.35 -6.11
N CYS A 410 6.86 1.96 -5.26
CA CYS A 410 5.55 1.46 -5.68
C CYS A 410 4.85 2.40 -6.66
N LEU A 411 4.48 1.86 -7.82
CA LEU A 411 3.79 2.62 -8.86
C LEU A 411 2.40 3.04 -8.41
N GLY A 412 1.69 2.14 -7.69
CA GLY A 412 0.33 2.33 -7.21
C GLY A 412 0.20 3.11 -5.91
N ALA A 413 1.30 3.65 -5.34
CA ALA A 413 1.28 4.27 -4.00
C ALA A 413 0.22 5.36 -3.83
N ASN A 414 0.00 6.21 -4.85
CA ASN A 414 -1.01 7.26 -4.78
C ASN A 414 -2.43 6.71 -4.86
N LEU A 415 -2.67 5.69 -5.70
CA LEU A 415 -3.97 5.03 -5.80
C LEU A 415 -4.31 4.31 -4.49
N ALA A 416 -3.38 3.53 -3.95
CA ALA A 416 -3.56 2.83 -2.67
C ALA A 416 -3.85 3.80 -1.50
N ARG A 417 -3.13 4.94 -1.44
CA ARG A 417 -3.42 5.98 -0.46
C ARG A 417 -4.83 6.54 -0.64
N ALA A 418 -5.23 6.85 -1.88
CA ALA A 418 -6.57 7.37 -2.17
C ALA A 418 -7.67 6.37 -1.76
N GLU A 419 -7.49 5.08 -2.04
CA GLU A 419 -8.42 4.02 -1.61
C GLU A 419 -8.54 3.93 -0.09
N LEU A 420 -7.41 3.93 0.62
CA LEU A 420 -7.41 3.90 2.09
C LEU A 420 -8.04 5.16 2.69
N GLU A 421 -7.75 6.34 2.14
CA GLU A 421 -8.31 7.61 2.59
C GLU A 421 -9.83 7.66 2.38
N GLU A 422 -10.34 7.24 1.22
CA GLU A 422 -11.78 7.16 0.97
C GLU A 422 -12.45 6.14 1.90
N ALA A 423 -11.84 4.97 2.11
CA ALA A 423 -12.37 3.95 3.00
C ALA A 423 -12.43 4.42 4.45
N LEU A 424 -11.36 5.01 4.99
CA LEU A 424 -11.34 5.51 6.37
C LEU A 424 -12.31 6.69 6.56
N THR A 425 -12.36 7.63 5.59
CA THR A 425 -13.32 8.74 5.60
C THR A 425 -14.77 8.24 5.64
N PHE A 426 -15.05 7.19 4.88
CA PHE A 426 -16.38 6.61 4.77
C PHE A 426 -16.78 5.81 6.01
N LEU A 427 -15.86 4.96 6.51
CA LEU A 427 -16.15 3.98 7.56
C LEU A 427 -16.13 4.60 8.98
N ALA A 428 -15.21 5.53 9.27
CA ALA A 428 -15.03 6.04 10.62
C ALA A 428 -16.31 6.62 11.25
N PRO A 429 -17.11 7.45 10.58
CA PRO A 429 -18.37 7.93 11.14
C PRO A 429 -19.50 6.88 11.17
N ARG A 430 -19.37 5.78 10.43
CA ARG A 430 -20.39 4.72 10.29
C ARG A 430 -20.20 3.55 11.23
N MET A 431 -19.00 3.38 11.76
CA MET A 431 -18.63 2.28 12.67
C MET A 431 -18.19 2.81 14.05
N PRO A 432 -19.05 3.59 14.77
CA PRO A 432 -18.69 4.08 16.11
C PRO A 432 -18.46 2.89 17.06
N ASP A 433 -17.56 3.06 18.01
CA ASP A 433 -17.14 2.02 18.97
C ASP A 433 -16.64 0.73 18.31
N LEU A 434 -15.91 0.90 17.18
CA LEU A 434 -15.32 -0.21 16.43
C LEU A 434 -14.51 -1.13 17.36
N ALA A 435 -14.77 -2.43 17.28
CA ALA A 435 -14.08 -3.45 18.04
C ALA A 435 -14.03 -4.78 17.27
N LEU A 436 -13.11 -5.65 17.63
CA LEU A 436 -13.11 -7.04 17.15
C LEU A 436 -14.34 -7.80 17.69
N ASP A 437 -14.93 -8.65 16.86
CA ASP A 437 -16.03 -9.56 17.22
C ASP A 437 -15.59 -11.04 17.11
N GLY A 438 -14.36 -11.31 17.44
CA GLY A 438 -13.72 -12.61 17.35
C GLY A 438 -12.21 -12.47 17.18
N THR A 439 -11.54 -13.57 16.88
CA THR A 439 -10.10 -13.60 16.61
C THR A 439 -9.86 -13.43 15.11
N PRO A 440 -9.09 -12.40 14.66
CA PRO A 440 -8.70 -12.29 13.26
C PRO A 440 -7.82 -13.47 12.81
N GLU A 441 -8.02 -13.93 11.59
CA GLU A 441 -7.17 -14.92 10.95
C GLU A 441 -6.07 -14.20 10.15
N LEU A 442 -4.86 -14.17 10.71
CA LEU A 442 -3.71 -13.47 10.14
C LEU A 442 -2.90 -14.43 9.27
N GLY A 443 -2.50 -13.97 8.10
CA GLY A 443 -1.52 -14.65 7.25
C GLY A 443 -0.10 -14.59 7.81
N GLY A 444 0.84 -15.26 7.14
CA GLY A 444 2.26 -15.13 7.43
C GLY A 444 2.83 -13.79 6.94
N VAL A 445 3.97 -13.38 7.47
CA VAL A 445 4.66 -12.13 7.07
C VAL A 445 5.49 -12.29 5.80
N GLU A 446 5.47 -13.45 5.20
CA GLU A 446 6.14 -13.74 3.93
C GLU A 446 5.27 -13.27 2.76
N GLY A 447 5.86 -12.59 1.80
CA GLY A 447 5.13 -12.00 0.68
C GLY A 447 4.24 -10.85 1.11
N ILE A 448 2.93 -11.04 1.05
CA ILE A 448 1.92 -10.08 1.53
C ILE A 448 1.38 -10.52 2.87
N TYR A 449 1.61 -9.71 3.89
CA TYR A 449 1.04 -9.92 5.22
C TYR A 449 -0.45 -9.59 5.19
N GLY A 450 -1.26 -10.60 4.90
CA GLY A 450 -2.70 -10.48 4.76
C GLY A 450 -3.48 -10.77 6.02
N ILE A 451 -4.79 -10.54 5.95
CA ILE A 451 -5.80 -11.00 6.93
C ILE A 451 -6.87 -11.73 6.14
N ASP A 452 -7.06 -13.02 6.43
CA ASP A 452 -8.01 -13.87 5.74
C ASP A 452 -9.44 -13.69 6.30
N SER A 453 -9.57 -13.40 7.61
CA SER A 453 -10.84 -13.12 8.27
C SER A 453 -10.68 -12.03 9.33
N LEU A 454 -11.57 -11.04 9.31
CA LEU A 454 -11.60 -9.93 10.26
C LEU A 454 -13.04 -9.66 10.72
N PRO A 455 -13.52 -10.39 11.73
CA PRO A 455 -14.83 -10.13 12.31
C PRO A 455 -14.82 -8.83 13.12
N LEU A 456 -15.65 -7.88 12.72
CA LEU A 456 -15.78 -6.57 13.34
C LEU A 456 -17.19 -6.31 13.84
N ARG A 457 -17.32 -5.53 14.93
CA ARG A 457 -18.58 -5.01 15.45
C ARG A 457 -18.44 -3.53 15.79
N TRP A 458 -19.58 -2.84 15.79
CA TRP A 458 -19.69 -1.43 16.14
C TRP A 458 -21.06 -1.10 16.71
N THR A 459 -21.24 0.10 17.27
CA THR A 459 -22.55 0.57 17.73
C THR A 459 -23.34 1.16 16.56
N LEU A 460 -24.60 0.77 16.40
CA LEU A 460 -25.47 1.44 15.41
C LEU A 460 -25.72 2.89 15.84
N ALA A 461 -25.48 3.84 14.94
CA ALA A 461 -25.86 5.22 15.16
C ALA A 461 -27.37 5.27 15.39
N ARG A 462 -27.80 5.81 16.55
CA ARG A 462 -29.23 6.06 16.79
C ARG A 462 -29.73 7.00 15.70
N PRO A 463 -30.88 6.74 15.05
CA PRO A 463 -31.51 7.71 14.17
C PRO A 463 -31.62 9.04 14.93
N GLN A 464 -31.08 10.12 14.37
CA GLN A 464 -31.36 11.46 14.95
C GLN A 464 -32.85 11.65 14.93
N ALA A 465 -33.45 11.66 16.13
CA ALA A 465 -34.86 12.02 16.29
C ALA A 465 -35.04 13.45 15.72
N ASP A 466 -35.90 13.54 14.73
CA ASP A 466 -36.21 14.77 14.00
C ASP A 466 -36.56 15.87 15.01
N ARG A 467 -35.65 16.85 15.19
CA ARG A 467 -35.87 18.01 16.10
C ARG A 467 -36.81 19.04 15.50
N THR A 468 -37.61 18.67 14.49
CA THR A 468 -38.51 19.59 13.78
C THR A 468 -39.98 19.51 14.19
N SER A 469 -40.37 18.72 15.22
CA SER A 469 -41.79 18.66 15.65
C SER A 469 -42.07 19.28 17.01
N GLY A 470 -41.34 20.33 17.39
CA GLY A 470 -41.48 20.97 18.69
C GLY A 470 -41.83 22.47 18.70
N ALA A 471 -42.21 23.06 17.57
CA ALA A 471 -42.45 24.51 17.50
C ALA A 471 -43.77 24.88 16.79
N SER A 472 -44.89 24.26 17.19
CA SER A 472 -46.21 24.78 16.77
C SER A 472 -47.34 24.27 17.68
N ALA A 473 -47.34 24.66 18.97
CA ALA A 473 -48.52 24.53 19.82
C ALA A 473 -48.42 25.48 21.01
N ARG A 474 -48.24 26.78 20.78
CA ARG A 474 -48.52 27.84 21.78
C ARG A 474 -48.86 29.13 21.09
N ALA A 475 -50.08 29.23 20.59
CA ALA A 475 -50.77 30.49 20.36
C ALA A 475 -52.22 30.14 20.05
N GLN A 476 -53.08 30.18 21.07
CA GLN A 476 -54.47 30.59 21.04
C GLN A 476 -55.20 30.12 22.30
N ALA A 477 -55.22 30.96 23.30
CA ALA A 477 -56.25 30.98 24.31
C ALA A 477 -56.29 32.40 24.87
N GLU A 478 -57.10 33.29 24.24
CA GLU A 478 -57.67 34.49 24.88
C GLU A 478 -59.00 34.10 25.51
N PRO A 479 -59.27 34.54 26.70
CA PRO A 479 -60.59 34.35 27.31
C PRO A 479 -61.51 35.53 26.95
N ALA A 480 -62.63 35.21 26.33
CA ALA A 480 -63.77 36.14 26.27
C ALA A 480 -64.38 36.30 27.67
N GLY A 481 -64.29 37.48 28.22
CA GLY A 481 -64.95 37.90 29.41
C GLY A 481 -66.23 38.72 29.10
N ALA A 482 -67.29 38.46 29.81
CA ALA A 482 -68.53 39.16 29.80
C ALA A 482 -68.40 40.55 30.36
#